data_d653a495e781b3882aee904f5e931bc8
#
_entry.id   d653a495e781b3882aee904f5e931bc8
#
_cell.length_a   1.000
_cell.length_b   1.000
_cell.length_c   1.000
_cell.angle_alpha   90.00
_cell.angle_beta   90.00
_cell.angle_gamma   90.00
#
_symmetry.space_group_name_H-M   'P 1'
#
loop_
_entity.id
_entity.type
_entity.pdbx_description
1 polymer ?
#
loop_
_entity_poly.entity_id
_entity_poly.type
_entity_poly.pdbx_seq_one_letter_code
_entity_poly.pdbx_strand_id
1 'polypeptide(L)'
;MSASGRPGERRANARTAVVWDALRPILEGEPLDVVDIGGGTGVSAVRVAEAGHRVCVVDPSPDALAALARRAREVGVEVDARQGDLSGLLDVVGVGSADVVLCHGVLEVVPDPAAALGAIHDALRPGGHLSLLVAQRSAAVLARAMAGHFAQAKALLDQTTSVGRSGRRFSQDEAAAALAAAGFTITAVHGVRVFTDLVPGSLLDLEPGATTDLVELEQAVAGRADYLPLATQLHFTARR
;
A
#
# COMPACT_ATOMS: atom_id res chain seq x y z
N MET A 1 -9.74 -4.27 -26.11
CA MET A 1 -8.34 -4.59 -25.84
C MET A 1 -8.32 -5.80 -24.91
N SER A 2 -7.67 -6.88 -25.33
CA SER A 2 -7.86 -8.25 -24.79
C SER A 2 -7.25 -8.38 -23.39
N ALA A 3 -8.05 -8.76 -22.40
CA ALA A 3 -7.61 -9.10 -21.06
C ALA A 3 -6.97 -10.51 -21.02
N SER A 4 -5.77 -10.65 -21.60
CA SER A 4 -5.06 -11.95 -21.68
C SER A 4 -3.99 -12.13 -20.60
N GLY A 5 -4.23 -11.65 -19.36
CA GLY A 5 -3.36 -11.93 -18.22
C GLY A 5 -3.59 -13.34 -17.67
N ARG A 6 -2.52 -13.98 -17.12
CA ARG A 6 -2.62 -15.26 -16.39
C ARG A 6 -3.55 -15.09 -15.18
N PRO A 7 -4.25 -16.14 -14.70
CA PRO A 7 -5.18 -16.03 -13.55
C PRO A 7 -4.57 -15.36 -12.32
N GLY A 8 -3.30 -15.64 -12.01
CA GLY A 8 -2.57 -14.99 -10.91
C GLY A 8 -2.35 -13.49 -11.09
N GLU A 9 -2.09 -13.02 -12.32
CA GLU A 9 -1.91 -11.60 -12.64
C GLU A 9 -3.23 -10.84 -12.52
N ARG A 10 -4.33 -11.44 -12.96
CA ARG A 10 -5.68 -10.84 -12.82
C ARG A 10 -6.07 -10.63 -11.36
N ARG A 11 -5.78 -11.61 -10.48
CA ARG A 11 -6.00 -11.48 -9.03
C ARG A 11 -5.08 -10.45 -8.39
N ALA A 12 -3.81 -10.38 -8.81
CA ALA A 12 -2.89 -9.35 -8.33
C ALA A 12 -3.38 -7.96 -8.76
N ASN A 13 -3.87 -7.80 -9.99
CA ASN A 13 -4.44 -6.53 -10.46
C ASN A 13 -5.70 -6.14 -9.67
N ALA A 14 -6.60 -7.07 -9.37
CA ALA A 14 -7.77 -6.82 -8.54
C ALA A 14 -7.39 -6.31 -7.13
N ARG A 15 -6.31 -6.86 -6.55
CA ARG A 15 -5.83 -6.46 -5.22
C ARG A 15 -5.23 -5.06 -5.17
N THR A 16 -4.79 -4.52 -6.29
CA THR A 16 -4.09 -3.23 -6.35
C THR A 16 -4.86 -2.16 -7.12
N ALA A 17 -5.96 -2.50 -7.80
CA ALA A 17 -6.71 -1.60 -8.67
C ALA A 17 -7.12 -0.30 -7.94
N VAL A 18 -7.71 -0.42 -6.74
CA VAL A 18 -8.15 0.71 -5.92
C VAL A 18 -6.99 1.66 -5.59
N VAL A 19 -5.82 1.12 -5.23
CA VAL A 19 -4.63 1.93 -4.91
C VAL A 19 -4.16 2.69 -6.16
N TRP A 20 -4.14 2.02 -7.32
CA TRP A 20 -3.73 2.66 -8.57
C TRP A 20 -4.70 3.72 -9.05
N ASP A 21 -6.00 3.52 -8.88
CA ASP A 21 -7.01 4.53 -9.22
C ASP A 21 -6.87 5.78 -8.35
N ALA A 22 -6.56 5.61 -7.06
CA ALA A 22 -6.30 6.72 -6.16
C ALA A 22 -4.96 7.44 -6.46
N LEU A 23 -3.94 6.71 -6.93
CA LEU A 23 -2.64 7.29 -7.30
C LEU A 23 -2.66 7.97 -8.66
N ARG A 24 -3.50 7.54 -9.60
CA ARG A 24 -3.53 8.06 -10.98
C ARG A 24 -3.57 9.59 -11.04
N PRO A 25 -4.50 10.30 -10.38
CA PRO A 25 -4.56 11.76 -10.44
C PRO A 25 -3.35 12.45 -9.80
N ILE A 26 -2.60 11.77 -8.90
CA ILE A 26 -1.37 12.28 -8.29
C ILE A 26 -0.19 12.14 -9.25
N LEU A 27 -0.20 11.06 -10.05
CA LEU A 27 0.88 10.72 -10.98
C LEU A 27 0.63 11.25 -12.42
N GLU A 28 -0.46 11.97 -12.67
CA GLU A 28 -0.71 12.61 -13.95
C GLU A 28 0.09 13.90 -14.07
N GLY A 29 0.70 14.14 -15.26
CA GLY A 29 1.37 15.40 -15.59
C GLY A 29 2.89 15.26 -15.71
N GLU A 30 3.64 16.22 -15.17
CA GLU A 30 5.10 16.27 -15.29
C GLU A 30 5.78 15.16 -14.47
N PRO A 31 7.01 14.75 -14.87
CA PRO A 31 7.78 13.75 -14.14
C PRO A 31 8.05 14.14 -12.67
N LEU A 32 7.64 13.31 -11.74
CA LEU A 32 7.78 13.47 -10.29
C LEU A 32 8.96 12.66 -9.75
N ASP A 33 9.52 13.10 -8.61
CA ASP A 33 10.44 12.34 -7.80
C ASP A 33 9.64 11.49 -6.81
N VAL A 34 9.64 10.16 -7.00
CA VAL A 34 8.86 9.21 -6.21
C VAL A 34 9.78 8.33 -5.37
N VAL A 35 9.51 8.25 -4.07
CA VAL A 35 10.20 7.32 -3.15
C VAL A 35 9.25 6.20 -2.78
N ASP A 36 9.61 4.94 -3.06
CA ASP A 36 8.87 3.74 -2.68
C ASP A 36 9.59 3.03 -1.53
N ILE A 37 9.03 3.15 -0.33
CA ILE A 37 9.61 2.61 0.90
C ILE A 37 9.12 1.19 1.12
N GLY A 38 10.06 0.26 1.28
CA GLY A 38 9.75 -1.17 1.33
C GLY A 38 9.22 -1.69 0.00
N GLY A 39 9.63 -1.06 -1.12
CA GLY A 39 9.14 -1.40 -2.47
C GLY A 39 9.49 -2.83 -2.92
N GLY A 40 10.30 -3.54 -2.16
CA GLY A 40 10.60 -4.96 -2.32
C GLY A 40 11.10 -5.28 -3.73
N THR A 41 10.41 -6.21 -4.41
CA THR A 41 10.76 -6.62 -5.79
C THR A 41 10.33 -5.62 -6.88
N GLY A 42 9.85 -4.43 -6.49
CA GLY A 42 9.63 -3.29 -7.37
C GLY A 42 8.39 -3.34 -8.25
N VAL A 43 7.34 -4.06 -7.85
CA VAL A 43 6.10 -4.14 -8.66
C VAL A 43 5.48 -2.76 -8.84
N SER A 44 5.38 -1.96 -7.78
CA SER A 44 4.87 -0.59 -7.84
C SER A 44 5.87 0.36 -8.46
N ALA A 45 7.14 0.30 -8.03
CA ALA A 45 8.21 1.17 -8.50
C ALA A 45 8.40 1.13 -10.03
N VAL A 46 8.44 -0.08 -10.61
CA VAL A 46 8.58 -0.26 -12.06
C VAL A 46 7.38 0.34 -12.80
N ARG A 47 6.16 0.10 -12.33
CA ARG A 47 4.95 0.68 -12.95
C ARG A 47 4.93 2.22 -12.90
N VAL A 48 5.42 2.82 -11.80
CA VAL A 48 5.57 4.28 -11.68
C VAL A 48 6.66 4.80 -12.63
N ALA A 49 7.77 4.07 -12.76
CA ALA A 49 8.84 4.42 -13.70
C ALA A 49 8.39 4.30 -15.17
N GLU A 50 7.57 3.27 -15.52
CA GLU A 50 6.95 3.14 -16.86
C GLU A 50 6.00 4.32 -17.18
N ALA A 51 5.41 4.94 -16.16
CA ALA A 51 4.61 6.16 -16.32
C ALA A 51 5.45 7.44 -16.51
N GLY A 52 6.79 7.34 -16.49
CA GLY A 52 7.72 8.43 -16.79
C GLY A 52 8.24 9.18 -15.56
N HIS A 53 8.03 8.67 -14.35
CA HIS A 53 8.52 9.30 -13.11
C HIS A 53 9.92 8.79 -12.73
N ARG A 54 10.66 9.59 -11.96
CA ARG A 54 11.94 9.19 -11.36
C ARG A 54 11.66 8.47 -10.04
N VAL A 55 12.05 7.21 -9.94
CA VAL A 55 11.72 6.37 -8.78
C VAL A 55 12.98 5.96 -8.03
N CYS A 56 12.97 6.19 -6.72
CA CYS A 56 13.93 5.65 -5.77
C CYS A 56 13.22 4.63 -4.88
N VAL A 57 13.71 3.40 -4.82
CA VAL A 57 13.24 2.36 -3.90
C VAL A 57 14.19 2.24 -2.73
N VAL A 58 13.66 2.31 -1.51
CA VAL A 58 14.41 2.07 -0.27
C VAL A 58 13.90 0.79 0.37
N ASP A 59 14.73 -0.26 0.42
CA ASP A 59 14.36 -1.56 0.97
C ASP A 59 15.54 -2.18 1.76
N PRO A 60 15.32 -2.78 2.94
CA PRO A 60 16.41 -3.38 3.71
C PRO A 60 16.97 -4.67 3.09
N SER A 61 16.25 -5.33 2.18
CA SER A 61 16.60 -6.62 1.60
C SER A 61 17.43 -6.49 0.32
N PRO A 62 18.72 -6.87 0.32
CA PRO A 62 19.53 -6.87 -0.92
C PRO A 62 18.95 -7.80 -2.00
N ASP A 63 18.35 -8.92 -1.62
CA ASP A 63 17.74 -9.86 -2.56
C ASP A 63 16.52 -9.26 -3.25
N ALA A 64 15.71 -8.49 -2.51
CA ALA A 64 14.57 -7.76 -3.07
C ALA A 64 15.04 -6.69 -4.07
N LEU A 65 16.07 -5.92 -3.72
CA LEU A 65 16.67 -4.92 -4.61
C LEU A 65 17.29 -5.56 -5.86
N ALA A 66 17.91 -6.73 -5.75
CA ALA A 66 18.43 -7.47 -6.90
C ALA A 66 17.29 -7.94 -7.83
N ALA A 67 16.15 -8.37 -7.27
CA ALA A 67 14.96 -8.73 -8.03
C ALA A 67 14.32 -7.52 -8.71
N LEU A 68 14.26 -6.36 -8.03
CA LEU A 68 13.84 -5.08 -8.60
C LEU A 68 14.72 -4.71 -9.82
N ALA A 69 16.05 -4.73 -9.67
CA ALA A 69 16.98 -4.38 -10.74
C ALA A 69 16.81 -5.29 -11.97
N ARG A 70 16.50 -6.58 -11.77
CA ARG A 70 16.19 -7.50 -12.87
C ARG A 70 14.87 -7.12 -13.54
N ARG A 71 13.81 -6.89 -12.78
CA ARG A 71 12.49 -6.49 -13.29
C ARG A 71 12.56 -5.19 -14.09
N ALA A 72 13.24 -4.16 -13.56
CA ALA A 72 13.39 -2.88 -14.24
C ALA A 72 14.10 -3.03 -15.60
N ARG A 73 15.16 -3.85 -15.67
CA ARG A 73 15.85 -4.17 -16.92
C ARG A 73 14.96 -4.94 -17.93
N GLU A 74 14.11 -5.86 -17.46
CA GLU A 74 13.21 -6.64 -18.31
C GLU A 74 12.19 -5.77 -19.05
N VAL A 75 11.76 -4.65 -18.43
CA VAL A 75 10.81 -3.70 -19.03
C VAL A 75 11.46 -2.43 -19.57
N GLY A 76 12.78 -2.28 -19.41
CA GLY A 76 13.55 -1.17 -19.99
C GLY A 76 13.39 0.16 -19.26
N VAL A 77 13.17 0.14 -17.95
CA VAL A 77 13.09 1.37 -17.12
C VAL A 77 14.25 1.45 -16.13
N GLU A 78 14.55 2.66 -15.70
CA GLU A 78 15.54 2.93 -14.64
C GLU A 78 14.82 3.15 -13.31
N VAL A 79 15.32 2.47 -12.25
CA VAL A 79 14.89 2.65 -10.87
C VAL A 79 16.11 2.71 -9.98
N ASP A 80 16.24 3.77 -9.19
CA ASP A 80 17.30 3.91 -8.19
C ASP A 80 16.99 3.01 -6.99
N ALA A 81 17.83 2.01 -6.74
CA ALA A 81 17.63 1.01 -5.70
C ALA A 81 18.64 1.22 -4.57
N ARG A 82 18.18 1.62 -3.40
CA ARG A 82 19.01 1.92 -2.23
C ARG A 82 18.67 1.00 -1.06
N GLN A 83 19.69 0.43 -0.44
CA GLN A 83 19.50 -0.34 0.78
C GLN A 83 19.31 0.60 1.97
N GLY A 84 18.22 0.38 2.73
CA GLY A 84 17.88 1.17 3.92
C GLY A 84 16.50 0.83 4.44
N ASP A 85 16.12 1.51 5.51
CA ASP A 85 14.78 1.40 6.12
C ASP A 85 14.28 2.77 6.58
N LEU A 86 13.08 2.81 7.18
CA LEU A 86 12.46 4.05 7.66
C LEU A 86 13.25 4.74 8.79
N SER A 87 14.09 4.03 9.54
CA SER A 87 14.85 4.63 10.65
C SER A 87 15.98 5.52 10.15
N GLY A 88 16.54 5.21 8.97
CA GLY A 88 17.59 5.97 8.30
C GLY A 88 17.13 6.64 7.00
N LEU A 89 15.83 6.82 6.79
CA LEU A 89 15.27 7.28 5.51
C LEU A 89 15.92 8.57 5.02
N LEU A 90 16.05 9.58 5.88
CA LEU A 90 16.57 10.88 5.51
C LEU A 90 18.06 10.87 5.14
N ASP A 91 18.83 9.94 5.70
CA ASP A 91 20.24 9.74 5.32
C ASP A 91 20.35 9.13 3.91
N VAL A 92 19.33 8.36 3.50
CA VAL A 92 19.29 7.69 2.20
C VAL A 92 18.76 8.61 1.10
N VAL A 93 17.65 9.31 1.34
CA VAL A 93 16.97 10.08 0.28
C VAL A 93 17.12 11.60 0.42
N GLY A 94 17.42 12.10 1.63
CA GLY A 94 17.50 13.53 1.95
C GLY A 94 16.15 14.16 2.29
N VAL A 95 16.24 15.33 2.93
CA VAL A 95 15.06 16.16 3.30
C VAL A 95 14.50 16.85 2.05
N GLY A 96 13.17 16.88 1.89
CA GLY A 96 12.50 17.59 0.80
C GLY A 96 12.90 17.06 -0.59
N SER A 97 13.20 15.78 -0.72
CA SER A 97 13.70 15.16 -1.94
C SER A 97 12.59 14.57 -2.83
N ALA A 98 11.41 14.28 -2.26
CA ALA A 98 10.34 13.57 -2.93
C ALA A 98 9.09 14.44 -3.15
N ASP A 99 8.44 14.27 -4.31
CA ASP A 99 7.10 14.81 -4.59
C ASP A 99 6.03 13.84 -4.11
N VAL A 100 6.33 12.53 -4.18
CA VAL A 100 5.43 11.46 -3.74
C VAL A 100 6.21 10.42 -2.95
N VAL A 101 5.66 9.96 -1.83
CA VAL A 101 6.16 8.81 -1.09
C VAL A 101 5.10 7.72 -1.08
N LEU A 102 5.48 6.51 -1.47
CA LEU A 102 4.70 5.29 -1.31
C LEU A 102 5.21 4.55 -0.06
N CYS A 103 4.30 4.22 0.86
CA CYS A 103 4.60 3.44 2.08
C CYS A 103 3.52 2.37 2.24
N HIS A 104 3.72 1.23 1.59
CA HIS A 104 2.72 0.18 1.47
C HIS A 104 3.11 -1.07 2.27
N GLY A 105 2.40 -1.33 3.37
CA GLY A 105 2.62 -2.50 4.21
C GLY A 105 3.90 -2.45 5.04
N VAL A 106 4.46 -1.26 5.26
CA VAL A 106 5.70 -1.06 6.01
C VAL A 106 5.44 -0.58 7.42
N LEU A 107 4.44 0.29 7.60
CA LEU A 107 4.14 0.90 8.91
C LEU A 107 3.74 -0.14 9.97
N GLU A 108 3.28 -1.32 9.54
CA GLU A 108 2.93 -2.46 10.38
C GLU A 108 4.12 -3.07 11.10
N VAL A 109 5.31 -3.00 10.51
CA VAL A 109 6.50 -3.72 10.98
C VAL A 109 7.56 -2.80 11.61
N VAL A 110 7.38 -1.49 11.51
CA VAL A 110 8.32 -0.54 12.13
C VAL A 110 8.11 -0.47 13.65
N PRO A 111 9.20 -0.32 14.44
CA PRO A 111 9.10 -0.19 15.89
C PRO A 111 8.30 1.04 16.32
N ASP A 112 8.54 2.17 15.68
CA ASP A 112 7.92 3.47 15.99
C ASP A 112 7.27 4.07 14.72
N PRO A 113 5.94 3.90 14.54
CA PRO A 113 5.22 4.49 13.42
C PRO A 113 5.17 6.03 13.44
N ALA A 114 5.24 6.66 14.61
CA ALA A 114 5.20 8.11 14.69
C ALA A 114 6.51 8.71 14.16
N ALA A 115 7.65 8.18 14.59
CA ALA A 115 8.96 8.56 14.05
C ALA A 115 9.06 8.27 12.55
N ALA A 116 8.54 7.12 12.09
CA ALA A 116 8.51 6.76 10.69
C ALA A 116 7.70 7.75 9.84
N LEU A 117 6.51 8.13 10.28
CA LEU A 117 5.68 9.14 9.60
C LEU A 117 6.33 10.52 9.60
N GLY A 118 7.03 10.89 10.68
CA GLY A 118 7.83 12.14 10.74
C GLY A 118 8.95 12.15 9.69
N ALA A 119 9.69 11.05 9.56
CA ALA A 119 10.74 10.92 8.54
C ALA A 119 10.17 10.99 7.11
N ILE A 120 9.01 10.37 6.85
CA ILE A 120 8.30 10.46 5.57
C ILE A 120 7.87 11.91 5.29
N HIS A 121 7.30 12.57 6.30
CA HIS A 121 6.91 13.97 6.18
C HIS A 121 8.10 14.85 5.79
N ASP A 122 9.26 14.67 6.42
CA ASP A 122 10.45 15.45 6.15
C ASP A 122 11.11 15.13 4.79
N ALA A 123 10.99 13.89 4.31
CA ALA A 123 11.45 13.49 2.98
C ALA A 123 10.61 14.12 1.85
N LEU A 124 9.33 14.40 2.10
CA LEU A 124 8.45 15.05 1.12
C LEU A 124 8.77 16.54 0.98
N ARG A 125 8.59 17.09 -0.21
CA ARG A 125 8.55 18.53 -0.45
C ARG A 125 7.27 19.14 0.12
N PRO A 126 7.24 20.44 0.45
CA PRO A 126 5.99 21.13 0.77
C PRO A 126 4.92 20.90 -0.32
N GLY A 127 3.74 20.46 0.07
CA GLY A 127 2.65 20.10 -0.84
C GLY A 127 2.79 18.71 -1.48
N GLY A 128 3.83 17.95 -1.16
CA GLY A 128 4.03 16.58 -1.64
C GLY A 128 3.01 15.59 -1.08
N HIS A 129 2.89 14.45 -1.73
CA HIS A 129 1.85 13.45 -1.47
C HIS A 129 2.40 12.20 -0.80
N LEU A 130 1.69 11.71 0.21
CA LEU A 130 1.88 10.39 0.79
C LEU A 130 0.78 9.44 0.30
N SER A 131 1.16 8.27 -0.19
CA SER A 131 0.30 7.10 -0.38
C SER A 131 0.65 6.08 0.69
N LEU A 132 -0.21 5.93 1.69
CA LEU A 132 -0.01 5.01 2.81
C LEU A 132 -1.01 3.86 2.72
N LEU A 133 -0.53 2.63 2.67
CA LEU A 133 -1.36 1.43 2.71
C LEU A 133 -1.05 0.65 3.99
N VAL A 134 -2.05 0.43 4.83
CA VAL A 134 -1.91 -0.27 6.11
C VAL A 134 -2.92 -1.41 6.27
N ALA A 135 -2.50 -2.46 6.98
CA ALA A 135 -3.37 -3.58 7.32
C ALA A 135 -4.41 -3.17 8.38
N GLN A 136 -5.67 -3.54 8.16
CA GLN A 136 -6.77 -3.17 9.03
C GLN A 136 -7.07 -4.23 10.09
N ARG A 137 -7.42 -3.76 11.31
CA ARG A 137 -7.74 -4.62 12.45
C ARG A 137 -9.11 -5.28 12.32
N SER A 138 -10.15 -4.51 11.96
CA SER A 138 -11.53 -5.00 11.89
C SER A 138 -11.69 -6.19 10.95
N ALA A 139 -11.13 -6.09 9.74
CA ALA A 139 -11.14 -7.18 8.77
C ALA A 139 -10.37 -8.42 9.27
N ALA A 140 -9.26 -8.21 10.00
CA ALA A 140 -8.52 -9.31 10.58
C ALA A 140 -9.31 -10.04 11.69
N VAL A 141 -10.06 -9.31 12.51
CA VAL A 141 -11.01 -9.90 13.49
C VAL A 141 -12.07 -10.73 12.76
N LEU A 142 -12.69 -10.15 11.72
CA LEU A 142 -13.69 -10.84 10.90
C LEU A 142 -13.12 -12.13 10.28
N ALA A 143 -11.97 -12.05 9.65
CA ALA A 143 -11.33 -13.21 9.01
C ALA A 143 -11.00 -14.33 10.02
N ARG A 144 -10.52 -13.98 11.22
CA ARG A 144 -10.27 -14.97 12.28
C ARG A 144 -11.56 -15.61 12.79
N ALA A 145 -12.63 -14.82 12.96
CA ALA A 145 -13.93 -15.32 13.39
C ALA A 145 -14.52 -16.28 12.35
N MET A 146 -14.49 -15.91 11.07
CA MET A 146 -14.96 -16.76 9.96
C MET A 146 -14.19 -18.08 9.86
N ALA A 147 -12.90 -18.06 10.21
CA ALA A 147 -12.06 -19.27 10.26
C ALA A 147 -12.25 -20.11 11.54
N GLY A 148 -13.16 -19.74 12.46
CA GLY A 148 -13.40 -20.44 13.72
C GLY A 148 -12.37 -20.14 14.81
N HIS A 149 -11.45 -19.20 14.60
CA HIS A 149 -10.40 -18.85 15.56
C HIS A 149 -10.86 -17.74 16.53
N PHE A 150 -11.95 -17.99 17.27
CA PHE A 150 -12.64 -16.97 18.10
C PHE A 150 -11.75 -16.36 19.18
N ALA A 151 -10.89 -17.15 19.84
CA ALA A 151 -9.97 -16.64 20.84
C ALA A 151 -8.95 -15.66 20.23
N GLN A 152 -8.44 -15.94 19.01
CA GLN A 152 -7.55 -15.06 18.29
C GLN A 152 -8.27 -13.82 17.79
N ALA A 153 -9.52 -13.94 17.30
CA ALA A 153 -10.35 -12.82 16.91
C ALA A 153 -10.57 -11.87 18.10
N LYS A 154 -10.95 -12.41 19.28
CA LYS A 154 -11.10 -11.63 20.50
C LYS A 154 -9.83 -10.91 20.92
N ALA A 155 -8.67 -11.59 20.86
CA ALA A 155 -7.38 -11.00 21.21
C ALA A 155 -6.97 -9.83 20.28
N LEU A 156 -7.48 -9.80 19.03
CA LEU A 156 -7.22 -8.71 18.10
C LEU A 156 -8.05 -7.46 18.36
N LEU A 157 -9.19 -7.57 19.06
CA LEU A 157 -10.07 -6.42 19.33
C LEU A 157 -9.36 -5.31 20.11
N ASP A 158 -8.58 -5.70 21.12
CA ASP A 158 -7.93 -4.77 22.06
C ASP A 158 -6.43 -4.55 21.72
N GLN A 159 -5.96 -5.06 20.57
CA GLN A 159 -4.54 -5.04 20.21
C GLN A 159 -4.12 -3.68 19.64
N THR A 160 -3.84 -2.71 20.53
CA THR A 160 -3.43 -1.35 20.13
C THR A 160 -1.93 -1.22 19.83
N THR A 161 -1.06 -2.11 20.33
CA THR A 161 0.39 -1.85 20.36
C THR A 161 1.31 -3.03 20.10
N SER A 162 0.86 -4.29 19.98
CA SER A 162 1.80 -5.39 19.85
C SER A 162 2.20 -5.64 18.39
N VAL A 163 3.51 -5.52 18.13
CA VAL A 163 4.13 -6.04 16.90
C VAL A 163 4.28 -7.56 17.09
N GLY A 164 3.21 -8.30 16.84
CA GLY A 164 3.29 -9.77 16.76
C GLY A 164 3.99 -10.19 15.46
N ARG A 165 4.18 -11.50 15.24
CA ARG A 165 4.75 -12.05 13.98
C ARG A 165 4.02 -11.58 12.72
N SER A 166 2.77 -11.11 12.82
CA SER A 166 1.93 -10.64 11.72
C SER A 166 1.96 -9.12 11.52
N GLY A 167 2.82 -8.40 12.24
CA GLY A 167 2.85 -6.94 12.24
C GLY A 167 1.68 -6.31 13.02
N ARG A 168 1.75 -4.98 13.17
CA ARG A 168 0.68 -4.15 13.75
C ARG A 168 -0.49 -4.06 12.76
N ARG A 169 -1.70 -3.88 13.29
CA ARG A 169 -2.88 -3.57 12.50
C ARG A 169 -3.51 -2.29 13.04
N PHE A 170 -3.97 -1.47 12.13
CA PHE A 170 -4.54 -0.17 12.46
C PHE A 170 -6.07 -0.22 12.36
N SER A 171 -6.75 0.55 13.22
CA SER A 171 -8.08 1.03 12.88
C SER A 171 -7.94 2.25 11.96
N GLN A 172 -9.05 2.66 11.32
CA GLN A 172 -9.06 3.88 10.52
C GLN A 172 -8.70 5.11 11.37
N ASP A 173 -9.27 5.22 12.57
CA ASP A 173 -9.05 6.35 13.47
C ASP A 173 -7.61 6.41 13.98
N GLU A 174 -6.99 5.27 14.30
CA GLU A 174 -5.59 5.21 14.73
C GLU A 174 -4.64 5.67 13.61
N ALA A 175 -4.86 5.20 12.38
CA ALA A 175 -4.03 5.62 11.25
C ALA A 175 -4.24 7.10 10.92
N ALA A 176 -5.48 7.58 10.96
CA ALA A 176 -5.80 8.99 10.73
C ALA A 176 -5.19 9.90 11.82
N ALA A 177 -5.28 9.52 13.09
CA ALA A 177 -4.68 10.26 14.20
C ALA A 177 -3.14 10.30 14.09
N ALA A 178 -2.50 9.18 13.69
CA ALA A 178 -1.06 9.13 13.50
C ALA A 178 -0.60 10.04 12.35
N LEU A 179 -1.32 10.03 11.22
CA LEU A 179 -1.06 10.92 10.08
C LEU A 179 -1.20 12.40 10.49
N ALA A 180 -2.30 12.76 11.17
CA ALA A 180 -2.53 14.13 11.63
C ALA A 180 -1.45 14.59 12.62
N ALA A 181 -1.05 13.74 13.56
CA ALA A 181 0.02 14.03 14.51
C ALA A 181 1.38 14.24 13.84
N ALA A 182 1.63 13.58 12.70
CA ALA A 182 2.83 13.76 11.90
C ALA A 182 2.76 14.97 10.93
N GLY A 183 1.67 15.76 10.96
CA GLY A 183 1.52 16.98 10.14
C GLY A 183 0.87 16.75 8.77
N PHE A 184 0.37 15.55 8.48
CA PHE A 184 -0.29 15.26 7.21
C PHE A 184 -1.76 15.69 7.21
N THR A 185 -2.20 16.23 6.06
CA THR A 185 -3.62 16.45 5.74
C THR A 185 -4.13 15.31 4.90
N ILE A 186 -5.04 14.48 5.42
CA ILE A 186 -5.65 13.37 4.69
C ILE A 186 -6.56 13.94 3.59
N THR A 187 -6.38 13.49 2.36
CA THR A 187 -7.17 13.91 1.19
C THR A 187 -8.23 12.87 0.81
N ALA A 188 -7.94 11.58 1.00
CA ALA A 188 -8.93 10.52 0.82
C ALA A 188 -8.55 9.26 1.62
N VAL A 189 -9.55 8.42 1.87
CA VAL A 189 -9.40 7.08 2.47
C VAL A 189 -10.16 6.08 1.62
N HIS A 190 -9.50 4.96 1.27
CA HIS A 190 -10.10 3.90 0.47
C HIS A 190 -9.95 2.55 1.18
N GLY A 191 -11.02 1.77 1.16
CA GLY A 191 -10.99 0.36 1.52
C GLY A 191 -10.38 -0.46 0.37
N VAL A 192 -9.39 -1.26 0.68
CA VAL A 192 -8.71 -2.12 -0.30
C VAL A 192 -8.93 -3.57 0.07
N ARG A 193 -9.32 -4.39 -0.91
CA ARG A 193 -9.61 -5.81 -0.72
C ARG A 193 -10.77 -6.03 0.25
N VAL A 194 -11.91 -5.43 -0.03
CA VAL A 194 -13.16 -5.59 0.74
C VAL A 194 -13.71 -7.00 0.53
N PHE A 195 -13.78 -7.45 -0.72
CA PHE A 195 -14.35 -8.74 -1.12
C PHE A 195 -13.29 -9.73 -1.63
N THR A 196 -12.21 -9.25 -2.23
CA THR A 196 -11.20 -10.08 -2.92
C THR A 196 -10.65 -11.21 -2.05
N ASP A 197 -10.51 -11.00 -0.74
CA ASP A 197 -10.03 -12.02 0.19
C ASP A 197 -11.14 -12.89 0.78
N LEU A 198 -12.40 -12.51 0.61
CA LEU A 198 -13.57 -13.25 1.07
C LEU A 198 -14.07 -14.23 0.00
N VAL A 199 -13.82 -13.93 -1.28
CA VAL A 199 -14.30 -14.74 -2.41
C VAL A 199 -13.34 -15.91 -2.65
N PRO A 200 -13.83 -17.17 -2.57
CA PRO A 200 -13.04 -18.32 -2.96
C PRO A 200 -12.55 -18.21 -4.41
N GLY A 201 -11.28 -18.51 -4.63
CA GLY A 201 -10.69 -18.38 -5.96
C GLY A 201 -11.37 -19.21 -7.05
N SER A 202 -11.94 -20.35 -6.68
CA SER A 202 -12.70 -21.21 -7.59
C SER A 202 -13.94 -20.51 -8.19
N LEU A 203 -14.55 -19.57 -7.47
CA LEU A 203 -15.70 -18.82 -7.98
C LEU A 203 -15.30 -17.83 -9.08
N LEU A 204 -14.10 -17.29 -9.01
CA LEU A 204 -13.56 -16.36 -10.03
C LEU A 204 -13.18 -17.07 -11.33
N ASP A 205 -12.98 -18.40 -11.27
CA ASP A 205 -12.61 -19.20 -12.42
C ASP A 205 -13.84 -19.81 -13.13
N LEU A 206 -15.03 -19.78 -12.48
CA LEU A 206 -16.26 -20.41 -13.01
C LEU A 206 -16.96 -19.55 -14.07
N GLU A 207 -16.93 -18.23 -13.97
CA GLU A 207 -17.64 -17.34 -14.87
C GLU A 207 -16.68 -16.42 -15.64
N PRO A 208 -16.79 -16.36 -16.99
CA PRO A 208 -16.07 -15.39 -17.78
C PRO A 208 -16.46 -13.96 -17.34
N GLY A 209 -15.46 -13.15 -16.96
CA GLY A 209 -15.70 -11.77 -16.52
C GLY A 209 -15.74 -11.57 -14.99
N ALA A 210 -15.96 -12.61 -14.19
CA ALA A 210 -16.10 -12.49 -12.73
C ALA A 210 -14.95 -11.71 -12.04
N THR A 211 -13.73 -11.82 -12.55
CA THR A 211 -12.59 -11.03 -12.04
C THR A 211 -12.77 -9.53 -12.34
N THR A 212 -13.29 -9.18 -13.53
CA THR A 212 -13.55 -7.79 -13.91
C THR A 212 -14.67 -7.22 -13.05
N ASP A 213 -15.76 -7.96 -12.89
CA ASP A 213 -16.90 -7.56 -12.07
C ASP A 213 -16.50 -7.37 -10.60
N LEU A 214 -15.60 -8.23 -10.09
CA LEU A 214 -15.03 -8.07 -8.75
C LEU A 214 -14.19 -6.79 -8.63
N VAL A 215 -13.36 -6.46 -9.62
CA VAL A 215 -12.59 -5.20 -9.64
C VAL A 215 -13.52 -4.00 -9.64
N GLU A 216 -14.56 -4.00 -10.48
CA GLU A 216 -15.54 -2.93 -10.55
C GLU A 216 -16.29 -2.77 -9.22
N LEU A 217 -16.64 -3.88 -8.57
CA LEU A 217 -17.28 -3.86 -7.24
C LEU A 217 -16.34 -3.31 -6.17
N GLU A 218 -15.07 -3.73 -6.13
CA GLU A 218 -14.05 -3.18 -5.22
C GLU A 218 -13.90 -1.66 -5.40
N GLN A 219 -13.83 -1.18 -6.63
CA GLN A 219 -13.74 0.24 -6.96
C GLN A 219 -15.00 1.01 -6.53
N ALA A 220 -16.18 0.43 -6.76
CA ALA A 220 -17.47 1.05 -6.40
C ALA A 220 -17.66 1.24 -4.89
N VAL A 221 -17.05 0.40 -4.06
CA VAL A 221 -17.18 0.47 -2.60
C VAL A 221 -15.97 1.10 -1.91
N ALA A 222 -14.86 1.31 -2.61
CA ALA A 222 -13.57 1.74 -2.03
C ALA A 222 -13.68 2.99 -1.16
N GLY A 223 -14.44 4.00 -1.56
CA GLY A 223 -14.64 5.24 -0.82
C GLY A 223 -15.89 5.27 0.06
N ARG A 224 -16.64 4.17 0.18
CA ARG A 224 -17.87 4.13 0.96
C ARG A 224 -17.60 3.83 2.43
N ALA A 225 -17.99 4.73 3.33
CA ALA A 225 -17.77 4.61 4.77
C ALA A 225 -18.28 3.28 5.35
N ASP A 226 -19.44 2.78 4.86
CA ASP A 226 -20.06 1.53 5.32
C ASP A 226 -19.21 0.28 5.03
N TYR A 227 -18.34 0.35 4.02
CA TYR A 227 -17.48 -0.77 3.60
C TYR A 227 -16.05 -0.67 4.12
N LEU A 228 -15.58 0.52 4.52
CA LEU A 228 -14.23 0.69 5.05
C LEU A 228 -13.90 -0.29 6.20
N PRO A 229 -14.81 -0.56 7.18
CA PRO A 229 -14.54 -1.51 8.25
C PRO A 229 -14.29 -2.96 7.80
N LEU A 230 -14.76 -3.33 6.61
CA LEU A 230 -14.63 -4.68 6.05
C LEU A 230 -13.35 -4.88 5.24
N ALA A 231 -12.72 -3.79 4.80
CA ALA A 231 -11.54 -3.83 3.95
C ALA A 231 -10.33 -4.45 4.69
N THR A 232 -9.62 -5.35 4.02
CA THR A 232 -8.41 -5.98 4.59
C THR A 232 -7.29 -4.97 4.81
N GLN A 233 -7.25 -3.92 3.99
CA GLN A 233 -6.29 -2.83 4.10
C GLN A 233 -7.01 -1.49 3.92
N LEU A 234 -6.44 -0.45 4.52
CA LEU A 234 -6.84 0.94 4.30
C LEU A 234 -5.74 1.66 3.53
N HIS A 235 -6.12 2.35 2.47
CA HIS A 235 -5.25 3.21 1.70
C HIS A 235 -5.59 4.67 2.00
N PHE A 236 -4.63 5.41 2.49
CA PHE A 236 -4.72 6.85 2.73
C PHE A 236 -3.91 7.59 1.68
N THR A 237 -4.50 8.58 1.04
CA THR A 237 -3.77 9.63 0.37
C THR A 237 -3.75 10.85 1.28
N ALA A 238 -2.57 11.46 1.43
CA ALA A 238 -2.39 12.61 2.31
C ALA A 238 -1.39 13.60 1.71
N ARG A 239 -1.40 14.84 2.17
CA ARG A 239 -0.47 15.91 1.78
C ARG A 239 0.35 16.40 2.96
N ARG A 240 1.61 16.70 2.68
CA ARG A 240 2.48 17.50 3.55
C ARG A 240 2.04 18.96 3.58
#